data_7b2c027ba07728c018c32fe9763d478f
#
_entry.id   7b2c027ba07728c018c32fe9763d478f
#
_cell.length_a   1.000
_cell.length_b   1.000
_cell.length_c   1.000
_cell.angle_alpha   90.00
_cell.angle_beta   90.00
_cell.angle_gamma   90.00
#
_symmetry.space_group_name_H-M   'P 1'
#
loop_
_entity.id
_entity.type
_entity.pdbx_description
1 polymer ?
#
loop_
_entity_poly.entity_id
_entity_poly.type
_entity_poly.pdbx_seq_one_letter_code
_entity_poly.pdbx_strand_id
1 'polypeptide(L)'
;MKKILLVLLLLPGVLPILANTPPRLVINLVVSSMRPDDIDRYRSQFGTGGFLRLTEGGARFTEGSYDYQQTSTPVSLATLTTGAMPSTHGVISTRWRDYIVNKTVGLIDDPSVRDPEYYHGNGAYSPRNLIAPTVGEALLRQSPDSRSVTVALDPVSAVVMGGREGMTFWMDSVSCNWTTSTYYLPVLPAWVKSFNADKLYLSYIGEPWHSLLNDDKYRNKRCSDIVLMSSMAKKKRSADSSADAVKRISSKAPSESRYDNILYSPAGNCLTLQFAKTALTQLDLGKRDRTDLLNICLDAPRAIREAYGPESIEAEDMYYRLDQDLEEFLTYVYTLFKPHEVLVILTSDHGSSPSYDFGREACDRFNTRQFEVIVNGFLSARYGPGNW
;
A
#
# COMPACT_ATOMS: atom_id res chain seq x y z
N MET A 1 -37.36 0.92 74.65
CA MET A 1 -37.39 0.42 73.30
C MET A 1 -36.52 1.35 72.41
N LYS A 2 -35.27 0.99 72.17
CA LYS A 2 -34.32 1.79 71.41
C LYS A 2 -34.41 1.36 69.92
N LYS A 3 -34.85 2.25 69.07
CA LYS A 3 -34.83 2.03 67.59
C LYS A 3 -33.41 2.30 67.09
N ILE A 4 -32.73 1.25 66.61
CA ILE A 4 -31.45 1.32 65.95
C ILE A 4 -31.76 1.67 64.48
N LEU A 5 -31.36 2.89 64.10
CA LEU A 5 -31.44 3.35 62.75
C LEU A 5 -30.18 2.85 62.00
N LEU A 6 -30.34 1.85 61.16
CA LEU A 6 -29.27 1.34 60.27
C LEU A 6 -29.15 2.25 59.10
N VAL A 7 -28.17 3.16 59.13
CA VAL A 7 -27.78 3.99 57.96
C VAL A 7 -26.90 3.14 57.07
N LEU A 8 -27.46 2.61 55.98
CA LEU A 8 -26.71 1.97 54.92
C LEU A 8 -25.97 3.07 54.12
N LEU A 9 -24.69 3.26 54.40
CA LEU A 9 -23.80 4.06 53.56
C LEU A 9 -23.64 3.39 52.19
N LEU A 10 -24.43 3.81 51.21
CA LEU A 10 -24.16 3.58 49.79
C LEU A 10 -22.89 4.35 49.42
N LEU A 11 -21.73 3.73 49.57
CA LEU A 11 -20.53 4.15 48.88
C LEU A 11 -20.78 3.94 47.37
N PRO A 12 -20.82 5.00 46.55
CA PRO A 12 -20.75 4.80 45.12
C PRO A 12 -19.39 4.13 44.86
N GLY A 13 -19.45 2.86 44.47
CA GLY A 13 -18.26 2.18 43.96
C GLY A 13 -17.73 3.02 42.82
N VAL A 14 -16.66 3.76 43.08
CA VAL A 14 -15.83 4.35 42.03
C VAL A 14 -15.19 3.15 41.33
N LEU A 15 -15.91 2.58 40.38
CA LEU A 15 -15.27 1.77 39.36
C LEU A 15 -14.17 2.65 38.79
N PRO A 16 -12.89 2.25 38.86
CA PRO A 16 -11.88 2.96 38.14
C PRO A 16 -12.33 2.93 36.67
N ILE A 17 -12.76 4.07 36.16
CA ILE A 17 -12.81 4.26 34.73
C ILE A 17 -11.36 4.03 34.32
N LEU A 18 -11.08 2.83 33.79
CA LEU A 18 -9.83 2.53 33.13
C LEU A 18 -9.80 3.56 31.98
N ALA A 19 -9.21 4.73 32.28
CA ALA A 19 -8.91 5.71 31.27
C ALA A 19 -8.05 4.94 30.27
N ASN A 20 -8.64 4.59 29.13
CA ASN A 20 -7.91 4.01 28.03
C ASN A 20 -6.83 5.02 27.66
N THR A 21 -5.61 4.78 28.12
CA THR A 21 -4.48 5.61 27.72
C THR A 21 -4.37 5.46 26.21
N PRO A 22 -4.32 6.56 25.46
CA PRO A 22 -4.16 6.49 24.02
C PRO A 22 -2.91 5.68 23.68
N PRO A 23 -2.92 4.93 22.55
CA PRO A 23 -1.75 4.19 22.14
C PRO A 23 -0.58 5.16 21.90
N ARG A 24 0.62 4.74 22.24
CA ARG A 24 1.84 5.51 22.00
C ARG A 24 2.22 5.51 20.51
N LEU A 25 1.85 4.41 19.82
CA LEU A 25 2.11 4.23 18.40
C LEU A 25 0.87 3.69 17.69
N VAL A 26 0.48 4.35 16.62
CA VAL A 26 -0.51 3.82 15.66
C VAL A 26 0.24 3.42 14.40
N ILE A 27 0.08 2.17 13.98
CA ILE A 27 0.63 1.65 12.73
C ILE A 27 -0.54 1.38 11.79
N ASN A 28 -0.59 2.10 10.69
CA ASN A 28 -1.56 1.89 9.62
C ASN A 28 -0.90 1.12 8.48
N LEU A 29 -1.26 -0.16 8.34
CA LEU A 29 -0.77 -1.07 7.30
C LEU A 29 -1.80 -1.18 6.20
N VAL A 30 -1.49 -0.64 5.03
CA VAL A 30 -2.31 -0.78 3.83
C VAL A 30 -1.66 -1.82 2.92
N VAL A 31 -2.35 -2.93 2.68
CA VAL A 31 -1.97 -3.94 1.68
C VAL A 31 -2.73 -3.64 0.40
N SER A 32 -2.06 -3.01 -0.57
CA SER A 32 -2.73 -2.51 -1.78
C SER A 32 -3.32 -3.65 -2.60
N SER A 33 -4.58 -3.49 -3.02
CA SER A 33 -5.35 -4.47 -3.80
C SER A 33 -5.70 -5.78 -3.06
N MET A 34 -5.58 -5.83 -1.72
CA MET A 34 -5.98 -6.99 -0.93
C MET A 34 -7.52 -7.10 -0.89
N ARG A 35 -8.05 -8.27 -1.21
CA ARG A 35 -9.49 -8.56 -1.11
C ARG A 35 -9.84 -9.04 0.31
N PRO A 36 -11.08 -8.79 0.76
CA PRO A 36 -11.52 -9.25 2.07
C PRO A 36 -11.40 -10.78 2.28
N ASP A 37 -11.56 -11.56 1.19
CA ASP A 37 -11.51 -13.03 1.20
C ASP A 37 -10.08 -13.60 1.07
N ASP A 38 -9.05 -12.79 0.74
CA ASP A 38 -7.70 -13.31 0.57
C ASP A 38 -7.12 -13.91 1.85
N ILE A 39 -7.38 -13.28 3.00
CA ILE A 39 -6.89 -13.78 4.28
C ILE A 39 -7.54 -15.15 4.60
N ASP A 40 -8.85 -15.26 4.41
CA ASP A 40 -9.56 -16.52 4.66
C ASP A 40 -9.18 -17.60 3.64
N ARG A 41 -8.94 -17.19 2.38
CA ARG A 41 -8.55 -18.08 1.29
C ARG A 41 -7.20 -18.73 1.53
N TYR A 42 -6.22 -17.98 2.02
CA TYR A 42 -4.84 -18.43 2.21
C TYR A 42 -4.51 -18.85 3.64
N ARG A 43 -5.48 -18.71 4.56
CA ARG A 43 -5.35 -18.95 6.00
C ARG A 43 -4.63 -20.24 6.38
N SER A 44 -4.86 -21.34 5.64
CA SER A 44 -4.32 -22.66 5.97
C SER A 44 -2.78 -22.75 5.88
N GLN A 45 -2.15 -21.79 5.25
CA GLN A 45 -0.69 -21.72 5.08
C GLN A 45 -0.06 -20.54 5.86
N PHE A 46 -0.87 -19.72 6.52
CA PHE A 46 -0.37 -18.62 7.34
C PHE A 46 0.15 -19.11 8.69
N GLY A 47 1.23 -18.49 9.16
CA GLY A 47 1.70 -18.58 10.54
C GLY A 47 0.78 -17.83 11.51
N THR A 48 1.04 -17.99 12.81
CA THR A 48 0.25 -17.34 13.85
C THR A 48 0.68 -15.89 14.14
N GLY A 49 1.82 -15.46 13.60
CA GLY A 49 2.46 -14.18 13.93
C GLY A 49 2.15 -13.02 12.99
N GLY A 50 1.71 -13.33 11.75
CA GLY A 50 1.41 -12.35 10.70
C GLY A 50 -0.06 -11.98 10.64
N PHE A 51 -0.73 -12.32 9.52
CA PHE A 51 -2.14 -12.01 9.31
C PHE A 51 -3.05 -12.57 10.41
N LEU A 52 -2.80 -13.80 10.86
CA LEU A 52 -3.65 -14.43 11.88
C LEU A 52 -3.55 -13.70 13.22
N ARG A 53 -2.39 -13.18 13.59
CA ARG A 53 -2.23 -12.36 14.80
C ARG A 53 -3.16 -11.13 14.78
N LEU A 54 -3.30 -10.49 13.64
CA LEU A 54 -4.12 -9.29 13.48
C LEU A 54 -5.61 -9.61 13.40
N THR A 55 -5.99 -10.70 12.72
CA THR A 55 -7.38 -11.04 12.47
C THR A 55 -8.05 -11.86 13.59
N GLU A 56 -7.28 -12.66 14.33
CA GLU A 56 -7.79 -13.45 15.45
C GLU A 56 -7.59 -12.75 16.80
N GLY A 57 -6.50 -11.97 16.91
CA GLY A 57 -6.20 -11.20 18.13
C GLY A 57 -6.83 -9.81 18.18
N GLY A 58 -7.48 -9.38 17.10
CA GLY A 58 -8.04 -8.04 16.91
C GLY A 58 -9.54 -8.02 16.63
N ALA A 59 -10.05 -6.84 16.30
CA ALA A 59 -11.42 -6.63 15.81
C ALA A 59 -11.43 -6.63 14.28
N ARG A 60 -12.26 -7.45 13.66
CA ARG A 60 -12.45 -7.51 12.21
C ARG A 60 -13.77 -6.85 11.82
N PHE A 61 -13.71 -5.84 10.94
CA PHE A 61 -14.87 -5.18 10.38
C PHE A 61 -15.21 -5.84 9.04
N THR A 62 -16.37 -6.50 8.96
CA THR A 62 -16.79 -7.28 7.78
C THR A 62 -17.70 -6.53 6.84
N GLU A 63 -18.31 -5.43 7.28
CA GLU A 63 -19.30 -4.65 6.54
C GLU A 63 -18.74 -3.31 6.01
N GLY A 64 -17.42 -3.20 5.86
CA GLY A 64 -16.79 -2.00 5.32
C GLY A 64 -17.03 -1.86 3.82
N SER A 65 -17.51 -0.69 3.38
CA SER A 65 -17.71 -0.39 1.95
C SER A 65 -17.37 1.07 1.63
N TYR A 66 -17.02 1.31 0.38
CA TYR A 66 -16.92 2.67 -0.17
C TYR A 66 -18.24 3.06 -0.84
N ASP A 67 -18.74 4.26 -0.55
CA ASP A 67 -19.97 4.80 -1.15
C ASP A 67 -19.71 5.50 -2.50
N TYR A 68 -18.69 5.08 -3.23
CA TYR A 68 -18.37 5.58 -4.56
C TYR A 68 -17.86 4.45 -5.47
N GLN A 69 -18.03 4.63 -6.78
CA GLN A 69 -17.81 3.56 -7.75
C GLN A 69 -16.34 3.39 -8.14
N GLN A 70 -15.60 4.49 -8.32
CA GLN A 70 -14.23 4.44 -8.81
C GLN A 70 -13.25 4.25 -7.65
N THR A 71 -12.97 3.00 -7.32
CA THR A 71 -11.93 2.63 -6.36
C THR A 71 -10.61 2.40 -7.10
N SER A 72 -9.63 3.24 -6.84
CA SER A 72 -8.25 3.11 -7.32
C SER A 72 -7.31 3.52 -6.22
N THR A 73 -6.05 3.09 -6.28
CA THR A 73 -5.07 3.35 -5.22
C THR A 73 -5.08 4.80 -4.73
N PRO A 74 -4.90 5.85 -5.56
CA PRO A 74 -4.86 7.21 -5.05
C PRO A 74 -6.18 7.68 -4.44
N VAL A 75 -7.31 7.31 -5.05
CA VAL A 75 -8.64 7.74 -4.61
C VAL A 75 -8.97 7.10 -3.25
N SER A 76 -8.75 5.81 -3.15
CA SER A 76 -9.07 5.05 -1.94
C SER A 76 -8.11 5.34 -0.81
N LEU A 77 -6.80 5.52 -1.08
CA LEU A 77 -5.84 5.97 -0.07
C LEU A 77 -6.19 7.35 0.48
N ALA A 78 -6.60 8.29 -0.38
CA ALA A 78 -7.08 9.59 0.06
C ALA A 78 -8.32 9.46 0.96
N THR A 79 -9.29 8.60 0.58
CA THR A 79 -10.47 8.33 1.42
C THR A 79 -10.09 7.73 2.78
N LEU A 80 -9.21 6.70 2.79
CA LEU A 80 -8.76 6.04 4.03
C LEU A 80 -8.06 7.02 4.99
N THR A 81 -7.22 7.89 4.43
CA THR A 81 -6.38 8.76 5.27
C THR A 81 -7.03 10.09 5.62
N THR A 82 -8.02 10.55 4.86
CA THR A 82 -8.75 11.80 5.16
C THR A 82 -10.10 11.57 5.84
N GLY A 83 -10.65 10.34 5.75
CA GLY A 83 -12.03 10.05 6.16
C GLY A 83 -13.09 10.76 5.32
N ALA A 84 -12.72 11.27 4.13
CA ALA A 84 -13.58 12.06 3.26
C ALA A 84 -13.85 11.35 1.93
N MET A 85 -14.92 11.73 1.26
CA MET A 85 -15.28 11.25 -0.08
C MET A 85 -14.44 11.92 -1.17
N PRO A 86 -14.30 11.34 -2.38
CA PRO A 86 -13.59 11.93 -3.50
C PRO A 86 -14.01 13.35 -3.85
N SER A 87 -15.29 13.67 -3.72
CA SER A 87 -15.84 15.02 -3.91
C SER A 87 -15.32 16.05 -2.90
N THR A 88 -14.84 15.58 -1.75
CA THR A 88 -14.34 16.43 -0.66
C THR A 88 -12.83 16.50 -0.65
N HIS A 89 -12.12 15.35 -0.79
CA HIS A 89 -10.66 15.34 -0.79
C HIS A 89 -10.04 15.70 -2.15
N GLY A 90 -10.83 15.75 -3.24
CA GLY A 90 -10.42 16.25 -4.55
C GLY A 90 -9.59 15.27 -5.38
N VAL A 91 -9.29 14.07 -4.89
CA VAL A 91 -8.50 13.06 -5.62
C VAL A 91 -9.46 12.19 -6.44
N ILE A 92 -9.31 12.23 -7.76
CA ILE A 92 -10.15 11.48 -8.70
C ILE A 92 -9.38 10.46 -9.53
N SER A 93 -8.07 10.65 -9.67
CA SER A 93 -7.16 9.76 -10.43
C SER A 93 -5.71 10.14 -10.14
N THR A 94 -4.77 9.34 -10.61
CA THR A 94 -3.33 9.70 -10.63
C THR A 94 -3.04 10.87 -11.58
N ARG A 95 -3.81 10.97 -12.67
CA ARG A 95 -3.72 12.06 -13.66
C ARG A 95 -5.11 12.36 -14.22
N TRP A 96 -5.38 13.65 -14.46
CA TRP A 96 -6.62 14.07 -15.10
C TRP A 96 -6.36 15.25 -16.04
N ARG A 97 -7.30 15.50 -16.93
CA ARG A 97 -7.28 16.70 -17.77
C ARG A 97 -8.03 17.82 -17.05
N ASP A 98 -7.34 18.91 -16.78
CA ASP A 98 -7.96 20.14 -16.36
C ASP A 98 -8.44 20.89 -17.60
N TYR A 99 -9.77 21.01 -17.74
CA TYR A 99 -10.37 21.64 -18.91
C TYR A 99 -10.28 23.17 -18.89
N ILE A 100 -10.08 23.77 -17.73
CA ILE A 100 -9.96 25.23 -17.58
C ILE A 100 -8.62 25.69 -18.16
N VAL A 101 -7.54 25.04 -17.74
CA VAL A 101 -6.19 25.37 -18.23
C VAL A 101 -5.77 24.51 -19.42
N ASN A 102 -6.61 23.58 -19.86
CA ASN A 102 -6.41 22.66 -20.97
C ASN A 102 -5.08 21.86 -20.89
N LYS A 103 -4.73 21.40 -19.68
CA LYS A 103 -3.51 20.66 -19.42
C LYS A 103 -3.79 19.36 -18.65
N THR A 104 -2.94 18.37 -18.84
CA THR A 104 -2.92 17.20 -17.99
C THR A 104 -2.22 17.55 -16.70
N VAL A 105 -2.89 17.32 -15.57
CA VAL A 105 -2.41 17.52 -14.21
C VAL A 105 -2.09 16.16 -13.60
N GLY A 106 -0.91 16.00 -13.04
CA GLY A 106 -0.58 14.85 -12.18
C GLY A 106 -0.96 15.15 -10.74
N LEU A 107 -1.48 14.15 -10.05
CA LEU A 107 -1.97 14.30 -8.67
C LEU A 107 -0.90 14.86 -7.73
N ILE A 108 0.32 14.34 -7.85
CA ILE A 108 1.44 14.70 -6.96
C ILE A 108 2.50 15.56 -7.63
N ASP A 109 2.39 15.80 -8.96
CA ASP A 109 3.39 16.55 -9.71
C ASP A 109 3.48 17.99 -9.20
N ASP A 110 4.66 18.39 -8.77
CA ASP A 110 4.93 19.75 -8.28
C ASP A 110 6.33 20.23 -8.72
N PRO A 111 6.41 21.06 -9.77
CA PRO A 111 7.69 21.55 -10.28
C PRO A 111 8.39 22.54 -9.36
N SER A 112 7.74 23.00 -8.28
CA SER A 112 8.34 23.91 -7.30
C SER A 112 9.25 23.20 -6.29
N VAL A 113 9.21 21.87 -6.24
CA VAL A 113 9.99 21.04 -5.33
C VAL A 113 10.86 20.06 -6.11
N ARG A 114 11.80 19.42 -5.42
CA ARG A 114 12.74 18.47 -6.03
C ARG A 114 13.16 17.39 -5.04
N ASP A 115 13.85 16.37 -5.53
CA ASP A 115 14.58 15.41 -4.70
C ASP A 115 15.74 16.13 -3.97
N PRO A 116 15.89 15.99 -2.65
CA PRO A 116 16.99 16.59 -1.89
C PRO A 116 18.38 16.13 -2.31
N GLU A 117 18.53 14.91 -2.84
CA GLU A 117 19.79 14.33 -3.27
C GLU A 117 20.00 14.37 -4.80
N TYR A 118 19.04 14.95 -5.54
CA TYR A 118 19.08 15.02 -7.00
C TYR A 118 19.20 13.66 -7.70
N TYR A 119 18.64 12.59 -7.12
CA TYR A 119 18.48 11.32 -7.81
C TYR A 119 17.66 11.55 -9.09
N HIS A 120 18.06 10.92 -10.19
CA HIS A 120 17.56 11.23 -11.54
C HIS A 120 16.10 10.80 -11.81
N GLY A 121 15.37 10.37 -10.78
CA GLY A 121 14.02 9.83 -10.94
C GLY A 121 12.92 10.82 -10.56
N ASN A 122 12.37 10.64 -9.40
CA ASN A 122 11.04 11.11 -9.06
C ASN A 122 11.02 11.86 -7.73
N GLY A 123 11.43 13.13 -7.71
CA GLY A 123 11.48 13.91 -6.48
C GLY A 123 10.69 15.22 -6.52
N ALA A 124 10.08 15.54 -7.67
CA ALA A 124 9.27 16.74 -7.84
C ALA A 124 7.80 16.47 -7.44
N TYR A 125 7.57 16.03 -6.19
CA TYR A 125 6.27 15.61 -5.71
C TYR A 125 5.85 16.31 -4.43
N SER A 126 4.55 16.69 -4.37
CA SER A 126 3.92 17.24 -3.18
C SER A 126 2.42 16.91 -3.14
N PRO A 127 1.77 16.99 -1.98
CA PRO A 127 0.33 16.76 -1.84
C PRO A 127 -0.52 17.99 -2.21
N ARG A 128 -0.03 18.89 -3.03
CA ARG A 128 -0.69 20.19 -3.34
C ARG A 128 -2.13 20.05 -3.84
N ASN A 129 -2.44 18.93 -4.52
CA ASN A 129 -3.77 18.67 -5.08
C ASN A 129 -4.66 17.84 -4.14
N LEU A 130 -4.20 17.46 -2.96
CA LEU A 130 -5.02 16.85 -1.92
C LEU A 130 -5.69 17.98 -1.11
N ILE A 131 -7.02 18.11 -1.19
CA ILE A 131 -7.75 19.25 -0.60
C ILE A 131 -8.03 19.01 0.89
N ALA A 132 -8.49 17.81 1.27
CA ALA A 132 -8.82 17.49 2.66
C ALA A 132 -7.56 17.14 3.47
N PRO A 133 -7.54 17.48 4.77
CA PRO A 133 -6.46 17.08 5.67
C PRO A 133 -6.49 15.58 5.96
N THR A 134 -5.31 14.97 6.12
CA THR A 134 -5.19 13.59 6.56
C THR A 134 -5.31 13.44 8.08
N VAL A 135 -5.54 12.20 8.53
CA VAL A 135 -5.50 11.86 9.97
C VAL A 135 -4.14 12.23 10.58
N GLY A 136 -3.04 12.05 9.83
CA GLY A 136 -1.71 12.48 10.26
C GLY A 136 -1.63 13.99 10.49
N GLU A 137 -2.17 14.79 9.59
CA GLU A 137 -2.26 16.25 9.76
C GLU A 137 -3.13 16.64 10.96
N ALA A 138 -4.27 15.96 11.15
CA ALA A 138 -5.14 16.19 12.31
C ALA A 138 -4.43 15.87 13.64
N LEU A 139 -3.68 14.76 13.67
CA LEU A 139 -2.86 14.37 14.82
C LEU A 139 -1.83 15.47 15.15
N LEU A 140 -1.07 15.92 14.15
CA LEU A 140 -0.01 16.91 14.33
C LEU A 140 -0.56 18.30 14.76
N ARG A 141 -1.74 18.67 14.29
CA ARG A 141 -2.42 19.90 14.73
C ARG A 141 -2.90 19.81 16.18
N GLN A 142 -3.40 18.65 16.60
CA GLN A 142 -3.85 18.42 17.97
C GLN A 142 -2.66 18.24 18.93
N SER A 143 -1.60 17.59 18.48
CA SER A 143 -0.40 17.29 19.25
C SER A 143 0.85 17.58 18.39
N PRO A 144 1.35 18.84 18.40
CA PRO A 144 2.49 19.25 17.56
C PRO A 144 3.79 18.50 17.85
N ASP A 145 3.92 17.91 19.03
CA ASP A 145 5.07 17.08 19.40
C ASP A 145 4.98 15.64 18.88
N SER A 146 3.83 15.24 18.36
CA SER A 146 3.66 13.93 17.70
C SER A 146 4.44 13.87 16.39
N ARG A 147 4.68 12.67 15.91
CA ARG A 147 5.28 12.42 14.60
C ARG A 147 4.32 11.63 13.72
N SER A 148 4.21 12.04 12.46
CA SER A 148 3.55 11.29 11.40
C SER A 148 4.58 10.93 10.36
N VAL A 149 4.76 9.63 10.12
CA VAL A 149 5.74 9.11 9.15
C VAL A 149 5.01 8.21 8.18
N THR A 150 5.29 8.37 6.89
CA THR A 150 4.68 7.56 5.82
C THR A 150 5.77 6.94 4.96
N VAL A 151 5.60 5.64 4.68
CA VAL A 151 6.52 4.82 3.90
C VAL A 151 5.73 4.03 2.85
N ALA A 152 6.12 4.15 1.59
CA ALA A 152 5.59 3.36 0.48
C ALA A 152 6.64 3.21 -0.62
N LEU A 153 6.53 2.22 -1.49
CA LEU A 153 7.40 2.15 -2.68
C LEU A 153 7.00 3.19 -3.72
N ASP A 154 5.69 3.29 -3.99
CA ASP A 154 5.12 4.19 -4.98
C ASP A 154 5.00 5.61 -4.39
N PRO A 155 5.57 6.64 -5.04
CA PRO A 155 5.46 8.01 -4.56
C PRO A 155 4.01 8.51 -4.47
N VAL A 156 3.09 8.03 -5.32
CA VAL A 156 1.67 8.40 -5.23
C VAL A 156 1.07 7.89 -3.94
N SER A 157 1.32 6.62 -3.59
CA SER A 157 0.87 6.03 -2.33
C SER A 157 1.43 6.78 -1.13
N ALA A 158 2.74 7.07 -1.14
CA ALA A 158 3.41 7.78 -0.07
C ALA A 158 2.84 9.18 0.14
N VAL A 159 2.78 9.99 -0.92
CA VAL A 159 2.36 11.40 -0.85
C VAL A 159 0.88 11.54 -0.47
N VAL A 160 0.01 10.69 -1.03
CA VAL A 160 -1.43 10.74 -0.71
C VAL A 160 -1.68 10.35 0.76
N MET A 161 -1.01 9.30 1.24
CA MET A 161 -1.16 8.89 2.65
C MET A 161 -0.50 9.86 3.63
N GLY A 162 0.64 10.43 3.24
CA GLY A 162 1.40 11.37 4.08
C GLY A 162 0.69 12.72 4.26
N GLY A 163 -0.04 13.17 3.25
CA GLY A 163 -0.66 14.49 3.28
C GLY A 163 0.39 15.61 3.27
N ARG A 164 0.05 16.77 3.86
CA ARG A 164 0.88 17.98 3.83
C ARG A 164 1.89 18.08 4.97
N GLU A 165 1.65 17.37 6.05
CA GLU A 165 2.43 17.47 7.27
C GLU A 165 3.06 16.11 7.62
N GLY A 166 4.21 16.12 8.28
CA GLY A 166 4.93 14.90 8.62
C GLY A 166 6.10 14.57 7.69
N MET A 167 6.64 13.38 7.82
CA MET A 167 7.76 12.88 7.02
C MET A 167 7.28 11.78 6.08
N THR A 168 7.53 11.92 4.80
CA THR A 168 7.03 11.00 3.78
C THR A 168 8.19 10.52 2.91
N PHE A 169 8.30 9.20 2.76
CA PHE A 169 9.39 8.53 2.04
C PHE A 169 8.85 7.55 1.01
N TRP A 170 9.53 7.49 -0.13
CA TRP A 170 9.28 6.53 -1.20
C TRP A 170 10.58 6.06 -1.83
N MET A 171 10.50 5.02 -2.67
CA MET A 171 11.66 4.55 -3.40
C MET A 171 11.77 5.25 -4.75
N ASP A 172 12.94 5.80 -5.04
CA ASP A 172 13.24 6.36 -6.36
C ASP A 172 13.32 5.24 -7.40
N SER A 173 12.55 5.38 -8.49
CA SER A 173 12.39 4.34 -9.50
C SER A 173 13.64 4.10 -10.37
N VAL A 174 14.62 4.97 -10.31
CA VAL A 174 15.86 4.86 -11.09
C VAL A 174 17.00 4.29 -10.25
N SER A 175 17.23 4.89 -9.09
CA SER A 175 18.34 4.50 -8.18
C SER A 175 17.99 3.38 -7.22
N CYS A 176 16.71 3.09 -6.98
CA CYS A 176 16.20 2.22 -5.92
C CYS A 176 16.59 2.69 -4.51
N ASN A 177 16.94 3.95 -4.35
CA ASN A 177 17.19 4.55 -3.06
C ASN A 177 15.89 5.09 -2.46
N TRP A 178 15.77 5.00 -1.15
CA TRP A 178 14.70 5.69 -0.44
C TRP A 178 14.97 7.19 -0.44
N THR A 179 13.93 7.95 -0.77
CA THR A 179 14.01 9.41 -0.90
C THR A 179 12.73 10.09 -0.41
N THR A 180 12.68 11.39 -0.56
CA THR A 180 11.56 12.28 -0.26
C THR A 180 11.58 13.44 -1.26
N SER A 181 10.83 14.50 -1.01
CA SER A 181 10.98 15.78 -1.72
C SER A 181 11.32 16.92 -0.78
N THR A 182 11.84 18.00 -1.36
CA THR A 182 12.10 19.23 -0.60
C THR A 182 10.84 19.87 -0.03
N TYR A 183 9.65 19.39 -0.41
CA TYR A 183 8.39 19.75 0.23
C TYR A 183 8.37 19.28 1.70
N TYR A 184 8.75 18.03 1.95
CA TYR A 184 8.73 17.44 3.28
C TYR A 184 10.00 17.69 4.07
N LEU A 185 11.15 17.51 3.42
CA LEU A 185 12.47 17.64 4.07
C LEU A 185 13.46 18.31 3.11
N PRO A 186 14.07 19.43 3.51
CA PRO A 186 15.03 20.13 2.66
C PRO A 186 16.33 19.33 2.42
N VAL A 187 16.65 18.39 3.32
CA VAL A 187 17.82 17.52 3.27
C VAL A 187 17.40 16.11 3.66
N LEU A 188 17.89 15.12 2.94
CA LEU A 188 17.66 13.71 3.28
C LEU A 188 18.36 13.35 4.60
N PRO A 189 17.62 12.78 5.58
CA PRO A 189 18.19 12.43 6.88
C PRO A 189 19.38 11.45 6.77
N ALA A 190 20.36 11.61 7.68
CA ALA A 190 21.58 10.79 7.67
C ALA A 190 21.26 9.27 7.78
N TRP A 191 20.25 8.90 8.55
CA TRP A 191 19.85 7.51 8.69
C TRP A 191 19.29 6.92 7.39
N VAL A 192 18.58 7.73 6.55
CA VAL A 192 18.11 7.30 5.23
C VAL A 192 19.30 7.09 4.29
N LYS A 193 20.28 8.01 4.31
CA LYS A 193 21.53 7.86 3.53
C LYS A 193 22.29 6.60 3.93
N SER A 194 22.36 6.31 5.23
CA SER A 194 22.99 5.08 5.74
C SER A 194 22.23 3.84 5.25
N PHE A 195 20.92 3.82 5.36
CA PHE A 195 20.08 2.72 4.84
C PHE A 195 20.29 2.48 3.34
N ASN A 196 20.35 3.57 2.57
CA ASN A 196 20.60 3.49 1.12
C ASN A 196 21.99 2.98 0.78
N ALA A 197 22.99 3.29 1.62
CA ALA A 197 24.38 2.84 1.43
C ALA A 197 24.52 1.32 1.55
N ASP A 198 23.67 0.66 2.33
CA ASP A 198 23.66 -0.81 2.49
C ASP A 198 23.16 -1.52 1.21
N LYS A 199 22.49 -0.80 0.31
CA LYS A 199 21.99 -1.30 -0.99
C LYS A 199 21.26 -2.65 -0.88
N LEU A 200 20.41 -2.79 0.14
CA LEU A 200 19.70 -4.04 0.44
C LEU A 200 18.91 -4.58 -0.77
N TYR A 201 18.45 -3.70 -1.63
CA TYR A 201 17.74 -4.08 -2.85
C TYR A 201 18.57 -4.97 -3.80
N LEU A 202 19.92 -4.92 -3.73
CA LEU A 202 20.78 -5.73 -4.60
C LEU A 202 20.66 -7.24 -4.32
N SER A 203 20.27 -7.63 -3.10
CA SER A 203 20.06 -9.06 -2.76
C SER A 203 18.83 -9.67 -3.43
N TYR A 204 17.97 -8.85 -4.04
CA TYR A 204 16.75 -9.28 -4.72
C TYR A 204 16.80 -9.13 -6.24
N ILE A 205 17.81 -8.42 -6.75
CA ILE A 205 17.92 -8.16 -8.19
C ILE A 205 18.69 -9.28 -8.87
N GLY A 206 18.11 -9.82 -9.94
CA GLY A 206 18.71 -10.89 -10.74
C GLY A 206 18.51 -12.30 -10.17
N GLU A 207 17.99 -12.42 -8.97
CA GLU A 207 17.63 -13.71 -8.40
C GLU A 207 16.24 -14.13 -8.86
N PRO A 208 16.04 -15.39 -9.24
CA PRO A 208 14.73 -15.90 -9.58
C PRO A 208 13.85 -15.97 -8.34
N TRP A 209 12.60 -15.61 -8.50
CA TRP A 209 11.60 -15.78 -7.46
C TRP A 209 11.09 -17.22 -7.47
N HIS A 210 11.58 -18.05 -6.56
CA HIS A 210 11.14 -19.43 -6.36
C HIS A 210 9.92 -19.49 -5.43
N SER A 211 9.03 -20.47 -5.65
CA SER A 211 7.92 -20.72 -4.72
C SER A 211 8.43 -21.00 -3.30
N LEU A 212 7.74 -20.44 -2.32
CA LEU A 212 8.07 -20.58 -0.89
C LEU A 212 7.72 -21.99 -0.39
N LEU A 213 6.60 -22.53 -0.86
CA LEU A 213 6.06 -23.81 -0.44
C LEU A 213 6.16 -24.84 -1.56
N ASN A 214 5.94 -26.12 -1.24
CA ASN A 214 5.80 -27.17 -2.23
C ASN A 214 4.53 -26.96 -3.06
N ASP A 215 4.53 -27.38 -4.32
CA ASP A 215 3.46 -27.16 -5.29
C ASP A 215 2.09 -27.70 -4.84
N ASP A 216 2.06 -28.77 -4.04
CA ASP A 216 0.83 -29.33 -3.48
C ASP A 216 0.12 -28.42 -2.48
N LYS A 217 0.81 -27.39 -1.96
CA LYS A 217 0.29 -26.41 -1.00
C LYS A 217 -0.40 -25.22 -1.64
N TYR A 218 -0.14 -24.99 -2.94
CA TYR A 218 -0.79 -23.89 -3.66
C TYR A 218 -2.17 -24.31 -4.16
N ARG A 219 -3.12 -23.39 -4.06
CA ARG A 219 -4.47 -23.56 -4.60
C ARG A 219 -4.52 -23.32 -6.10
N ASN A 220 -3.69 -22.41 -6.58
CA ASN A 220 -3.62 -21.98 -7.96
C ASN A 220 -2.60 -22.85 -8.73
N LYS A 221 -3.05 -24.00 -9.27
CA LYS A 221 -2.17 -25.03 -9.88
C LYS A 221 -1.88 -24.82 -11.37
N ARG A 222 -1.84 -23.58 -11.87
CA ARG A 222 -1.75 -23.36 -13.32
C ARG A 222 -0.35 -23.44 -13.94
N CYS A 223 0.73 -23.52 -13.16
CA CYS A 223 2.08 -23.68 -13.71
C CYS A 223 2.78 -24.87 -13.06
N SER A 224 3.26 -25.81 -13.87
CA SER A 224 4.02 -26.97 -13.41
C SER A 224 5.48 -26.64 -13.07
N ASP A 225 6.00 -25.48 -13.48
CA ASP A 225 7.36 -25.03 -13.20
C ASP A 225 7.35 -23.56 -12.80
N ILE A 226 7.26 -23.32 -11.48
CA ILE A 226 7.27 -21.97 -10.95
C ILE A 226 8.69 -21.51 -10.70
N VAL A 227 9.35 -21.08 -11.75
CA VAL A 227 10.46 -20.16 -11.63
C VAL A 227 9.85 -18.78 -11.73
N LEU A 228 9.54 -18.21 -10.58
CA LEU A 228 9.03 -16.85 -10.48
C LEU A 228 10.20 -15.92 -10.77
N MET A 229 10.21 -15.31 -11.93
CA MET A 229 11.26 -14.36 -12.30
C MET A 229 10.81 -12.95 -11.97
N SER A 230 11.63 -12.22 -11.24
CA SER A 230 11.43 -10.81 -10.87
C SER A 230 11.48 -9.84 -12.06
N SER A 231 11.33 -10.32 -13.29
CA SER A 231 11.42 -9.48 -14.49
C SER A 231 10.18 -9.59 -15.34
N MET A 232 9.26 -8.67 -15.18
CA MET A 232 8.24 -8.40 -16.18
C MET A 232 8.77 -7.38 -17.19
N ALA A 233 9.43 -7.85 -18.24
CA ALA A 233 9.43 -7.06 -19.46
C ALA A 233 7.97 -6.84 -19.89
N LYS A 234 7.58 -5.60 -20.18
CA LYS A 234 6.30 -5.26 -20.80
C LYS A 234 6.08 -6.16 -22.01
N LYS A 235 5.46 -7.32 -21.84
CA LYS A 235 5.15 -8.21 -22.92
C LYS A 235 3.88 -7.69 -23.55
N LYS A 236 3.97 -7.22 -24.79
CA LYS A 236 2.84 -7.26 -25.70
C LYS A 236 2.32 -8.71 -25.65
N ARG A 237 1.15 -8.92 -25.06
CA ARG A 237 0.44 -10.19 -25.11
C ARG A 237 0.12 -10.47 -26.58
N SER A 238 0.90 -11.28 -27.25
CA SER A 238 0.44 -12.02 -28.42
C SER A 238 -0.35 -13.22 -27.86
N ALA A 239 -1.52 -13.41 -28.42
CA ALA A 239 -2.48 -14.45 -28.01
C ALA A 239 -2.05 -15.84 -28.49
N ASP A 240 -0.90 -16.34 -28.03
CA ASP A 240 -0.47 -17.71 -28.26
C ASP A 240 -0.28 -18.43 -26.94
N SER A 241 -1.33 -19.18 -26.57
CA SER A 241 -1.40 -20.04 -25.41
C SER A 241 -0.76 -21.40 -25.70
N SER A 242 0.55 -21.47 -25.94
CA SER A 242 1.24 -22.74 -26.07
C SER A 242 2.29 -22.90 -24.96
N ALA A 243 2.50 -24.14 -24.49
CA ALA A 243 3.51 -24.50 -23.50
C ALA A 243 4.92 -23.98 -23.82
N ASP A 244 5.19 -23.65 -25.07
CA ASP A 244 6.43 -23.02 -25.52
C ASP A 244 6.55 -21.55 -25.10
N ALA A 245 5.46 -20.87 -24.76
CA ALA A 245 5.49 -19.48 -24.27
C ALA A 245 6.05 -19.41 -22.84
N VAL A 246 5.77 -20.40 -22.00
CA VAL A 246 6.25 -20.51 -20.62
C VAL A 246 7.78 -20.73 -20.61
N LYS A 247 8.29 -21.58 -21.49
CA LYS A 247 9.73 -21.84 -21.63
C LYS A 247 10.52 -20.62 -22.07
N ARG A 248 9.89 -19.70 -22.84
CA ARG A 248 10.51 -18.44 -23.29
C ARG A 248 10.49 -17.32 -22.22
N ILE A 249 9.61 -17.40 -21.24
CA ILE A 249 9.55 -16.44 -20.10
C ILE A 249 10.72 -16.73 -19.15
N SER A 250 11.06 -17.99 -18.92
CA SER A 250 12.17 -18.41 -18.06
C SER A 250 13.57 -18.07 -18.60
N SER A 251 13.69 -17.74 -19.88
CA SER A 251 14.97 -17.45 -20.55
C SER A 251 15.23 -15.97 -20.86
N LYS A 252 14.32 -15.05 -20.49
CA LYS A 252 14.54 -13.62 -20.65
C LYS A 252 15.30 -13.04 -19.47
N ALA A 253 16.33 -12.24 -19.81
CA ALA A 253 17.08 -11.43 -18.87
C ALA A 253 16.17 -10.61 -17.93
N PRO A 254 16.62 -10.34 -16.70
CA PRO A 254 15.91 -9.45 -15.76
C PRO A 254 15.49 -8.16 -16.47
N SER A 255 14.38 -7.57 -16.05
CA SER A 255 13.98 -6.23 -16.49
C SER A 255 15.18 -5.29 -16.34
N GLU A 256 15.41 -4.42 -17.32
CA GLU A 256 16.45 -3.40 -17.21
C GLU A 256 16.18 -2.47 -15.99
N SER A 257 14.93 -2.35 -15.57
CA SER A 257 14.52 -1.59 -14.40
C SER A 257 14.68 -2.41 -13.12
N ARG A 258 15.63 -2.00 -12.27
CA ARG A 258 15.82 -2.57 -10.94
C ARG A 258 14.59 -2.36 -10.06
N TYR A 259 13.95 -1.22 -10.17
CA TYR A 259 12.73 -0.88 -9.44
C TYR A 259 11.58 -1.81 -9.79
N ASP A 260 11.39 -2.12 -11.09
CA ASP A 260 10.34 -3.06 -11.50
C ASP A 260 10.57 -4.45 -10.88
N ASN A 261 11.83 -4.90 -10.80
CA ASN A 261 12.16 -6.17 -10.15
C ASN A 261 11.76 -6.20 -8.67
N ILE A 262 11.83 -5.07 -7.98
CA ILE A 262 11.40 -4.92 -6.59
C ILE A 262 9.88 -4.84 -6.52
N LEU A 263 9.26 -3.94 -7.29
CA LEU A 263 7.83 -3.65 -7.22
C LEU A 263 6.97 -4.87 -7.60
N TYR A 264 7.38 -5.64 -8.62
CA TYR A 264 6.66 -6.80 -9.11
C TYR A 264 7.08 -8.12 -8.44
N SER A 265 7.67 -8.05 -7.26
CA SER A 265 8.07 -9.22 -6.47
C SER A 265 7.83 -9.00 -4.97
N PRO A 266 7.87 -10.06 -4.15
CA PRO A 266 7.76 -9.93 -2.68
C PRO A 266 8.84 -9.05 -2.04
N ALA A 267 9.98 -8.84 -2.72
CA ALA A 267 11.04 -7.94 -2.25
C ALA A 267 10.53 -6.54 -1.93
N GLY A 268 9.50 -6.06 -2.68
CA GLY A 268 8.89 -4.77 -2.42
C GLY A 268 8.29 -4.65 -1.03
N ASN A 269 7.59 -5.70 -0.57
CA ASN A 269 7.02 -5.72 0.78
C ASN A 269 8.12 -5.76 1.84
N CYS A 270 9.08 -6.67 1.67
CA CYS A 270 10.20 -6.84 2.60
C CYS A 270 10.99 -5.53 2.77
N LEU A 271 11.41 -4.89 1.67
CA LEU A 271 12.16 -3.63 1.70
C LEU A 271 11.35 -2.48 2.33
N THR A 272 10.03 -2.41 2.08
CA THR A 272 9.16 -1.41 2.68
C THR A 272 9.08 -1.60 4.20
N LEU A 273 8.90 -2.83 4.67
CA LEU A 273 8.84 -3.13 6.11
C LEU A 273 10.19 -2.93 6.80
N GLN A 274 11.32 -3.27 6.14
CA GLN A 274 12.65 -3.01 6.65
C GLN A 274 12.93 -1.50 6.81
N PHE A 275 12.53 -0.70 5.81
CA PHE A 275 12.67 0.75 5.91
C PHE A 275 11.77 1.33 7.01
N ALA A 276 10.52 0.88 7.10
CA ALA A 276 9.59 1.27 8.17
C ALA A 276 10.11 0.92 9.57
N LYS A 277 10.70 -0.26 9.74
CA LYS A 277 11.36 -0.70 10.98
C LYS A 277 12.54 0.21 11.35
N THR A 278 13.33 0.61 10.35
CA THR A 278 14.42 1.55 10.55
C THR A 278 13.88 2.94 10.92
N ALA A 279 12.87 3.44 10.22
CA ALA A 279 12.24 4.72 10.53
C ALA A 279 11.65 4.74 11.95
N LEU A 280 10.97 3.67 12.36
CA LEU A 280 10.44 3.49 13.72
C LEU A 280 11.52 3.70 14.78
N THR A 281 12.70 3.12 14.57
CA THR A 281 13.82 3.17 15.50
C THR A 281 14.52 4.51 15.46
N GLN A 282 14.89 4.99 14.27
CA GLN A 282 15.69 6.21 14.09
C GLN A 282 14.94 7.49 14.46
N LEU A 283 13.61 7.45 14.38
CA LEU A 283 12.75 8.56 14.73
C LEU A 283 12.11 8.41 16.12
N ASP A 284 12.51 7.39 16.91
CA ASP A 284 11.95 7.12 18.23
C ASP A 284 10.42 7.18 18.28
N LEU A 285 9.76 6.60 17.25
CA LEU A 285 8.30 6.62 17.19
C LEU A 285 7.70 5.83 18.36
N GLY A 286 6.70 6.42 19.02
CA GLY A 286 6.01 5.82 20.16
C GLY A 286 6.83 5.80 21.46
N LYS A 287 8.09 6.26 21.48
CA LYS A 287 8.92 6.27 22.71
C LYS A 287 8.66 7.49 23.59
N ARG A 288 8.03 8.53 23.06
CA ARG A 288 7.67 9.74 23.79
C ARG A 288 6.28 9.59 24.42
N ASP A 289 5.94 10.46 25.33
CA ASP A 289 4.62 10.47 25.96
C ASP A 289 3.57 11.16 25.05
N ARG A 290 3.49 10.69 23.81
CA ARG A 290 2.61 11.15 22.74
C ARG A 290 2.26 9.99 21.83
N THR A 291 1.14 10.10 21.14
CA THR A 291 0.81 9.19 20.04
C THR A 291 1.56 9.58 18.79
N ASP A 292 2.32 8.67 18.22
CA ASP A 292 2.93 8.82 16.89
C ASP A 292 2.20 7.94 15.88
N LEU A 293 2.22 8.34 14.60
CA LEU A 293 1.59 7.61 13.50
C LEU A 293 2.65 7.13 12.51
N LEU A 294 2.60 5.84 12.18
CA LEU A 294 3.39 5.23 11.12
C LEU A 294 2.45 4.66 10.06
N ASN A 295 2.36 5.29 8.90
CA ASN A 295 1.65 4.78 7.73
C ASN A 295 2.60 3.95 6.87
N ILE A 296 2.18 2.76 6.49
CA ILE A 296 2.92 1.87 5.60
C ILE A 296 1.99 1.43 4.48
N CYS A 297 2.34 1.69 3.23
CA CYS A 297 1.65 1.14 2.08
C CYS A 297 2.52 0.07 1.42
N LEU A 298 1.99 -1.13 1.33
CA LEU A 298 2.61 -2.24 0.63
C LEU A 298 2.06 -2.27 -0.80
N ASP A 299 2.80 -1.70 -1.74
CA ASP A 299 2.39 -1.54 -3.15
C ASP A 299 2.59 -2.80 -3.99
N ALA A 300 3.52 -3.68 -3.62
CA ALA A 300 3.86 -4.87 -4.38
C ALA A 300 2.65 -5.83 -4.58
N PRO A 301 1.73 -6.05 -3.63
CA PRO A 301 0.57 -6.89 -3.85
C PRO A 301 -0.29 -6.44 -5.02
N ARG A 302 -0.52 -5.13 -5.18
CA ARG A 302 -1.23 -4.57 -6.34
C ARG A 302 -0.45 -4.81 -7.63
N ALA A 303 0.82 -4.46 -7.64
CA ALA A 303 1.66 -4.58 -8.83
C ALA A 303 1.77 -6.05 -9.30
N ILE A 304 1.94 -6.99 -8.38
CA ILE A 304 1.97 -8.43 -8.66
C ILE A 304 0.63 -8.89 -9.26
N ARG A 305 -0.49 -8.49 -8.66
CA ARG A 305 -1.82 -8.86 -9.17
C ARG A 305 -2.13 -8.27 -10.55
N GLU A 306 -1.74 -7.03 -10.79
CA GLU A 306 -1.88 -6.39 -12.10
C GLU A 306 -1.02 -7.08 -13.18
N ALA A 307 0.16 -7.54 -12.79
CA ALA A 307 1.13 -8.15 -13.69
C ALA A 307 0.83 -9.61 -14.01
N TYR A 308 0.54 -10.41 -12.99
CA TYR A 308 0.42 -11.87 -13.10
C TYR A 308 -1.04 -12.35 -13.03
N GLY A 309 -1.93 -11.54 -12.49
CA GLY A 309 -3.34 -11.84 -12.25
C GLY A 309 -3.63 -12.10 -10.76
N PRO A 310 -4.84 -11.76 -10.30
CA PRO A 310 -5.22 -11.90 -8.89
C PRO A 310 -5.32 -13.35 -8.40
N GLU A 311 -5.56 -14.31 -9.28
CA GLU A 311 -5.56 -15.75 -8.99
C GLU A 311 -4.31 -16.44 -9.49
N SER A 312 -3.21 -15.72 -9.71
CA SER A 312 -1.92 -16.29 -10.07
C SER A 312 -1.24 -16.93 -8.85
N ILE A 313 -0.35 -17.85 -9.11
CA ILE A 313 0.46 -18.45 -8.06
C ILE A 313 1.43 -17.44 -7.46
N GLU A 314 1.87 -16.46 -8.26
CA GLU A 314 2.70 -15.34 -7.82
C GLU A 314 1.96 -14.50 -6.77
N ALA A 315 0.67 -14.23 -7.00
CA ALA A 315 -0.15 -13.53 -6.02
C ALA A 315 -0.32 -14.33 -4.73
N GLU A 316 -0.51 -15.65 -4.83
CA GLU A 316 -0.63 -16.55 -3.69
C GLU A 316 0.69 -16.65 -2.90
N ASP A 317 1.82 -16.89 -3.57
CA ASP A 317 3.15 -16.98 -2.94
C ASP A 317 3.55 -15.67 -2.26
N MET A 318 3.20 -14.54 -2.88
CA MET A 318 3.40 -13.22 -2.30
C MET A 318 2.70 -13.10 -0.94
N TYR A 319 1.46 -13.60 -0.79
CA TYR A 319 0.76 -13.55 0.49
C TYR A 319 1.41 -14.43 1.56
N TYR A 320 1.93 -15.60 1.20
CA TYR A 320 2.63 -16.47 2.15
C TYR A 320 3.92 -15.83 2.65
N ARG A 321 4.65 -15.15 1.77
CA ARG A 321 5.84 -14.40 2.16
C ARG A 321 5.50 -13.15 2.96
N LEU A 322 4.45 -12.43 2.56
CA LEU A 322 3.98 -11.25 3.29
C LEU A 322 3.55 -11.60 4.72
N ASP A 323 2.95 -12.77 4.93
CA ASP A 323 2.60 -13.25 6.27
C ASP A 323 3.86 -13.40 7.15
N GLN A 324 4.96 -13.95 6.61
CA GLN A 324 6.24 -14.05 7.31
C GLN A 324 6.89 -12.67 7.55
N ASP A 325 6.87 -11.79 6.55
CA ASP A 325 7.40 -10.44 6.67
C ASP A 325 6.62 -9.63 7.76
N LEU A 326 5.30 -9.80 7.82
CA LEU A 326 4.45 -9.21 8.85
C LEU A 326 4.73 -9.80 10.23
N GLU A 327 4.92 -11.11 10.34
CA GLU A 327 5.31 -11.76 11.60
C GLU A 327 6.64 -11.19 12.12
N GLU A 328 7.65 -11.05 11.26
CA GLU A 328 8.93 -10.47 11.64
C GLU A 328 8.76 -9.00 12.09
N PHE A 329 8.03 -8.21 11.31
CA PHE A 329 7.79 -6.80 11.61
C PHE A 329 7.03 -6.62 12.92
N LEU A 330 5.91 -7.32 13.11
CA LEU A 330 5.10 -7.24 14.32
C LEU A 330 5.84 -7.76 15.55
N THR A 331 6.61 -8.84 15.41
CA THR A 331 7.46 -9.35 16.48
C THR A 331 8.45 -8.29 16.92
N TYR A 332 9.11 -7.63 15.99
CA TYR A 332 10.01 -6.52 16.30
C TYR A 332 9.29 -5.38 17.04
N VAL A 333 8.12 -4.94 16.54
CA VAL A 333 7.33 -3.89 17.20
C VAL A 333 7.03 -4.26 18.65
N TYR A 334 6.61 -5.50 18.92
CA TYR A 334 6.29 -5.96 20.28
C TYR A 334 7.50 -6.27 21.14
N THR A 335 8.72 -6.24 20.62
CA THR A 335 9.92 -6.15 21.48
C THR A 335 10.12 -4.74 22.05
N LEU A 336 9.59 -3.72 21.39
CA LEU A 336 9.74 -2.32 21.78
C LEU A 336 8.57 -1.82 22.63
N PHE A 337 7.38 -2.39 22.45
CA PHE A 337 6.14 -1.92 23.06
C PHE A 337 5.31 -3.06 23.63
N LYS A 338 4.54 -2.74 24.67
CA LYS A 338 3.51 -3.64 25.16
C LYS A 338 2.29 -3.62 24.22
N PRO A 339 1.50 -4.70 24.15
CA PRO A 339 0.35 -4.78 23.22
C PRO A 339 -0.65 -3.63 23.33
N HIS A 340 -0.88 -3.10 24.53
CA HIS A 340 -1.81 -1.98 24.76
C HIS A 340 -1.24 -0.60 24.41
N GLU A 341 0.05 -0.51 24.15
CA GLU A 341 0.73 0.74 23.76
C GLU A 341 0.73 0.95 22.24
N VAL A 342 0.36 -0.08 21.46
CA VAL A 342 0.36 -0.03 19.99
C VAL A 342 -1.02 -0.41 19.44
N LEU A 343 -1.53 0.42 18.54
CA LEU A 343 -2.67 0.09 17.70
C LEU A 343 -2.18 -0.21 16.29
N VAL A 344 -2.43 -1.43 15.82
CA VAL A 344 -2.15 -1.82 14.42
C VAL A 344 -3.47 -1.89 13.67
N ILE A 345 -3.57 -1.17 12.57
CA ILE A 345 -4.72 -1.15 11.67
C ILE A 345 -4.26 -1.81 10.36
N LEU A 346 -4.87 -2.94 10.00
CA LEU A 346 -4.66 -3.59 8.71
C LEU A 346 -5.86 -3.31 7.81
N THR A 347 -5.62 -2.78 6.64
CA THR A 347 -6.66 -2.46 5.66
C THR A 347 -6.14 -2.61 4.22
N SER A 348 -7.01 -2.37 3.25
CA SER A 348 -6.67 -2.27 1.84
C SER A 348 -7.25 -0.99 1.25
N ASP A 349 -6.60 -0.45 0.23
CA ASP A 349 -7.09 0.67 -0.55
C ASP A 349 -8.28 0.27 -1.43
N HIS A 350 -8.18 -0.87 -2.11
CA HIS A 350 -9.23 -1.47 -2.94
C HIS A 350 -8.99 -2.98 -3.08
N GLY A 351 -9.96 -3.70 -3.64
CA GLY A 351 -9.80 -5.09 -4.04
C GLY A 351 -9.33 -5.24 -5.48
N SER A 352 -9.46 -6.45 -6.01
CA SER A 352 -9.23 -6.77 -7.42
C SER A 352 -10.36 -7.62 -7.96
N SER A 353 -10.75 -7.40 -9.21
CA SER A 353 -11.68 -8.29 -9.90
C SER A 353 -11.03 -9.63 -10.19
N PRO A 354 -11.79 -10.74 -10.25
CA PRO A 354 -11.26 -12.02 -10.71
C PRO A 354 -10.66 -11.92 -12.10
N SER A 355 -9.67 -12.78 -12.39
CA SER A 355 -9.10 -12.87 -13.72
C SER A 355 -10.15 -13.25 -14.74
N TYR A 356 -10.08 -12.63 -15.90
CA TYR A 356 -10.91 -12.93 -17.07
C TYR A 356 -10.95 -14.43 -17.45
N ASP A 357 -9.82 -15.14 -17.30
CA ASP A 357 -9.68 -16.55 -17.69
C ASP A 357 -10.03 -17.56 -16.57
N PHE A 358 -10.52 -17.11 -15.43
CA PHE A 358 -10.71 -17.97 -14.26
C PHE A 358 -12.08 -18.65 -14.24
N GLY A 359 -12.33 -19.56 -15.19
CA GLY A 359 -13.35 -20.60 -15.10
C GLY A 359 -14.82 -20.14 -15.06
N ARG A 360 -15.12 -18.90 -15.39
CA ARG A 360 -16.48 -18.37 -15.54
C ARG A 360 -16.81 -18.19 -17.02
N GLU A 361 -18.03 -18.57 -17.37
CA GLU A 361 -18.61 -18.31 -18.68
C GLU A 361 -18.40 -16.85 -19.04
N ALA A 362 -17.70 -16.62 -20.15
CA ALA A 362 -17.64 -15.42 -20.97
C ALA A 362 -17.86 -14.08 -20.26
N CYS A 363 -16.85 -13.57 -19.58
CA CYS A 363 -16.73 -12.12 -19.45
C CYS A 363 -16.05 -11.61 -20.73
N ASP A 364 -16.80 -11.08 -21.67
CA ASP A 364 -16.23 -10.45 -22.85
C ASP A 364 -15.38 -9.25 -22.45
N ARG A 365 -14.20 -9.16 -23.05
CA ARG A 365 -13.38 -7.96 -22.90
C ARG A 365 -14.01 -6.79 -23.62
N PHE A 366 -14.33 -5.74 -22.89
CA PHE A 366 -14.72 -4.48 -23.50
C PHE A 366 -13.53 -3.90 -24.29
N ASN A 367 -13.68 -3.79 -25.60
CA ASN A 367 -12.66 -3.22 -26.48
C ASN A 367 -12.79 -1.70 -26.49
N THR A 368 -12.05 -1.02 -25.61
CA THR A 368 -12.06 0.44 -25.47
C THR A 368 -11.72 1.14 -26.78
N ARG A 369 -10.74 0.64 -27.53
CA ARG A 369 -10.33 1.24 -28.80
C ARG A 369 -11.43 1.16 -29.87
N GLN A 370 -12.11 0.02 -29.94
CA GLN A 370 -13.25 -0.13 -30.86
C GLN A 370 -14.41 0.79 -30.45
N PHE A 371 -14.66 0.91 -29.17
CA PHE A 371 -15.66 1.83 -28.64
C PHE A 371 -15.32 3.29 -28.97
N GLU A 372 -14.08 3.73 -28.75
CA GLU A 372 -13.60 5.07 -29.10
C GLU A 372 -13.82 5.37 -30.60
N VAL A 373 -13.46 4.44 -31.47
CA VAL A 373 -13.64 4.59 -32.92
C VAL A 373 -15.12 4.75 -33.27
N ILE A 374 -16.00 3.93 -32.69
CA ILE A 374 -17.45 3.98 -32.92
C ILE A 374 -18.02 5.32 -32.42
N VAL A 375 -17.66 5.73 -31.20
CA VAL A 375 -18.14 7.00 -30.62
C VAL A 375 -17.65 8.20 -31.41
N ASN A 376 -16.37 8.25 -31.74
CA ASN A 376 -15.80 9.33 -32.57
C ASN A 376 -16.45 9.38 -33.96
N GLY A 377 -16.69 8.22 -34.59
CA GLY A 377 -17.42 8.13 -35.86
C GLY A 377 -18.82 8.68 -35.76
N PHE A 378 -19.57 8.28 -34.74
CA PHE A 378 -20.93 8.76 -34.49
C PHE A 378 -20.97 10.27 -34.23
N LEU A 379 -20.10 10.79 -33.36
CA LEU A 379 -20.04 12.21 -33.03
C LEU A 379 -19.60 13.06 -34.24
N SER A 380 -18.63 12.57 -35.02
CA SER A 380 -18.21 13.22 -36.25
C SER A 380 -19.31 13.27 -37.31
N ALA A 381 -20.09 12.20 -37.43
CA ALA A 381 -21.26 12.17 -38.34
C ALA A 381 -22.39 13.13 -37.90
N ARG A 382 -22.56 13.31 -36.59
CA ARG A 382 -23.60 14.14 -36.01
C ARG A 382 -23.27 15.62 -35.91
N TYR A 383 -22.03 15.91 -35.55
CA TYR A 383 -21.59 17.27 -35.18
C TYR A 383 -20.45 17.82 -36.08
N GLY A 384 -20.04 17.06 -37.10
CA GLY A 384 -18.94 17.39 -37.98
C GLY A 384 -17.59 16.81 -37.52
N PRO A 385 -16.56 16.87 -38.38
CA PRO A 385 -15.25 16.32 -38.06
C PRO A 385 -14.64 17.03 -36.87
N GLY A 386 -14.20 16.25 -35.90
CA GLY A 386 -13.58 16.72 -34.65
C GLY A 386 -12.81 15.61 -33.95
N ASN A 387 -12.04 15.99 -32.96
CA ASN A 387 -11.38 15.05 -32.05
C ASN A 387 -12.21 15.00 -30.77
N TRP A 388 -13.13 14.06 -30.75
CA TRP A 388 -14.15 13.90 -29.70
C TRP A 388 -13.64 13.11 -28.52
#